data_f5f469074f3c1fdaa9d07c4480fab264
#
_entry.id   f5f469074f3c1fdaa9d07c4480fab264
#
_cell.length_a   1.000
_cell.length_b   1.000
_cell.length_c   1.000
_cell.angle_alpha   90.00
_cell.angle_beta   90.00
_cell.angle_gamma   90.00
#
_symmetry.space_group_name_H-M   'P 1'
#
loop_
_entity.id
_entity.type
_entity.pdbx_description
1 polymer ?
#
loop_
_entity_poly.entity_id
_entity_poly.type
_entity_poly.pdbx_seq_one_letter_code
_entity_poly.pdbx_strand_id
1 'polypeptide(L)'
;ALAASDFAIAAPTGANTVTARVIGVVENQAPTRALTAELAVTDGRVEPDTGRDIAQIALVERHRGTGGVVNGFVSGFGYGGRMAMASTVAHDSHHMIVVGTDRDMMAAAANRLGAAGGGVTVWKDGEEIAFVHSLLALVVIPELRISDLGLVDVTRFELTGLFEDGGAGA
;
A
#
# COMPACT_ATOMS: atom_id res chain seq x y z
N ALA A 1 14.49 10.37 3.23
CA ALA A 1 14.21 9.54 2.05
C ALA A 1 13.85 8.14 2.53
N LEU A 2 12.86 7.53 1.89
CA LEU A 2 12.42 6.17 2.18
C LEU A 2 13.26 5.16 1.40
N ALA A 3 13.44 3.96 1.96
CA ALA A 3 14.12 2.83 1.35
C ALA A 3 13.14 1.67 1.12
N ALA A 4 13.52 0.69 0.30
CA ALA A 4 12.70 -0.51 0.07
C ALA A 4 12.37 -1.27 1.38
N SER A 5 13.25 -1.18 2.40
CA SER A 5 13.02 -1.78 3.71
C SER A 5 11.83 -1.19 4.46
N ASP A 6 11.47 0.08 4.23
CA ASP A 6 10.35 0.75 4.89
C ASP A 6 9.00 0.19 4.40
N PHE A 7 9.02 -0.43 3.23
CA PHE A 7 7.87 -1.12 2.64
C PHE A 7 7.87 -2.63 2.92
N ALA A 8 8.83 -3.16 3.68
CA ALA A 8 8.88 -4.58 3.96
C ALA A 8 7.83 -4.97 5.01
N ILE A 9 7.05 -6.00 4.73
CA ILE A 9 6.09 -6.61 5.65
C ILE A 9 6.75 -7.86 6.23
N ALA A 10 7.10 -7.81 7.51
CA ALA A 10 7.71 -8.95 8.20
C ALA A 10 6.70 -10.09 8.38
N ALA A 11 7.13 -11.31 8.10
CA ALA A 11 6.34 -12.50 8.37
C ALA A 11 6.58 -13.00 9.80
N PRO A 12 5.62 -13.77 10.38
CA PRO A 12 5.87 -14.52 11.61
C PRO A 12 7.06 -15.47 11.46
N THR A 13 7.84 -15.61 12.52
CA THR A 13 9.07 -16.42 12.50
C THR A 13 8.76 -17.86 12.08
N GLY A 14 9.48 -18.34 11.07
CA GLY A 14 9.37 -19.71 10.56
C GLY A 14 8.18 -19.97 9.62
N ALA A 15 7.38 -18.96 9.30
CA ALA A 15 6.30 -19.12 8.34
C ALA A 15 6.83 -19.16 6.90
N ASN A 16 6.31 -20.09 6.10
CA ASN A 16 6.52 -20.13 4.64
C ASN A 16 5.37 -19.47 3.87
N THR A 17 4.20 -19.42 4.49
CA THR A 17 3.01 -18.72 4.02
C THR A 17 2.30 -18.03 5.17
N VAL A 18 1.50 -17.02 4.89
CA VAL A 18 0.64 -16.34 5.85
C VAL A 18 -0.72 -16.03 5.23
N THR A 19 -1.78 -16.11 6.02
CA THR A 19 -3.10 -15.61 5.61
C THR A 19 -3.18 -14.12 5.93
N ALA A 20 -3.11 -13.29 4.91
CA ALA A 20 -3.17 -11.84 5.03
C ALA A 20 -4.57 -11.30 4.71
N ARG A 21 -4.96 -10.21 5.38
CA ARG A 21 -6.10 -9.39 4.99
C ARG A 21 -5.74 -8.55 3.79
N VAL A 22 -6.65 -8.49 2.81
CA VAL A 22 -6.44 -7.80 1.54
C VAL A 22 -7.61 -6.86 1.28
N ILE A 23 -7.31 -5.63 0.95
CA ILE A 23 -8.29 -4.63 0.50
C ILE A 23 -8.68 -4.97 -0.95
N GLY A 24 -9.92 -5.40 -1.18
CA GLY A 24 -10.42 -5.67 -2.53
C GLY A 24 -11.02 -4.41 -3.15
N VAL A 25 -10.38 -3.85 -4.16
CA VAL A 25 -10.95 -2.73 -4.94
C VAL A 25 -12.10 -3.26 -5.81
N VAL A 26 -13.17 -2.50 -5.88
CA VAL A 26 -14.31 -2.80 -6.75
C VAL A 26 -14.38 -1.72 -7.82
N GLU A 27 -14.29 -2.14 -9.07
CA GLU A 27 -14.29 -1.21 -10.21
C GLU A 27 -15.53 -0.30 -10.21
N ASN A 28 -15.31 0.99 -10.41
CA ASN A 28 -16.33 2.04 -10.44
C ASN A 28 -17.21 2.14 -9.17
N GLN A 29 -16.72 1.66 -8.02
CA GLN A 29 -17.43 1.77 -6.75
C GLN A 29 -16.55 2.41 -5.68
N ALA A 30 -17.16 3.19 -4.78
CA ALA A 30 -16.47 3.73 -3.62
C ALA A 30 -16.19 2.68 -2.54
N PRO A 31 -17.09 1.72 -2.22
CA PRO A 31 -16.82 0.66 -1.27
C PRO A 31 -15.75 -0.32 -1.74
N THR A 32 -14.94 -0.82 -0.79
CA THR A 32 -14.00 -1.93 -0.99
C THR A 32 -14.55 -3.21 -0.35
N ARG A 33 -13.92 -4.35 -0.62
CA ARG A 33 -14.22 -5.63 0.01
C ARG A 33 -13.10 -5.98 0.99
N ALA A 34 -13.48 -6.56 2.11
CA ALA A 34 -12.54 -7.23 3.01
C ALA A 34 -12.29 -8.66 2.47
N LEU A 35 -11.09 -8.91 2.00
CA LEU A 35 -10.67 -10.21 1.47
C LEU A 35 -9.57 -10.79 2.34
N THR A 36 -9.33 -12.10 2.18
CA THR A 36 -8.16 -12.78 2.72
C THR A 36 -7.44 -13.56 1.62
N ALA A 37 -6.13 -13.66 1.73
CA ALA A 37 -5.33 -14.46 0.82
C ALA A 37 -4.13 -15.10 1.53
N GLU A 38 -3.84 -16.33 1.19
CA GLU A 38 -2.57 -16.95 1.56
C GLU A 38 -1.46 -16.40 0.67
N LEU A 39 -0.45 -15.80 1.29
CA LEU A 39 0.68 -15.17 0.60
C LEU A 39 1.98 -15.86 0.97
N ALA A 40 2.89 -15.95 0.01
CA ALA A 40 4.20 -16.55 0.20
C ALA A 40 5.11 -15.68 1.08
N VAL A 41 6.00 -16.33 1.81
CA VAL A 41 7.05 -15.68 2.59
C VAL A 41 8.40 -16.00 1.96
N THR A 42 9.16 -14.96 1.65
CA THR A 42 10.53 -15.06 1.14
C THR A 42 11.46 -14.23 2.01
N ASP A 43 12.52 -14.81 2.51
CA ASP A 43 13.50 -14.16 3.39
C ASP A 43 12.86 -13.46 4.60
N GLY A 44 11.84 -14.09 5.20
CA GLY A 44 11.11 -13.57 6.34
C GLY A 44 10.17 -12.39 6.03
N ARG A 45 9.87 -12.15 4.77
CA ARG A 45 8.98 -11.09 4.29
C ARG A 45 7.81 -11.66 3.52
N VAL A 46 6.63 -11.08 3.71
CA VAL A 46 5.44 -11.44 2.95
C VAL A 46 5.49 -10.76 1.58
N GLU A 47 5.30 -11.54 0.52
CA GLU A 47 5.42 -11.06 -0.85
C GLU A 47 4.04 -10.78 -1.47
N PRO A 48 3.92 -9.76 -2.34
CA PRO A 48 2.75 -9.55 -3.17
C PRO A 48 2.60 -10.72 -4.16
N ASP A 49 1.39 -10.95 -4.66
CA ASP A 49 1.09 -12.00 -5.63
C ASP A 49 0.46 -11.41 -6.90
N THR A 50 1.28 -11.06 -7.85
CA THR A 50 0.84 -10.47 -9.13
C THR A 50 0.00 -11.44 -9.96
N GLY A 51 0.14 -12.75 -9.78
CA GLY A 51 -0.67 -13.75 -10.46
C GLY A 51 -2.15 -13.74 -10.02
N ARG A 52 -2.42 -13.28 -8.81
CA ARG A 52 -3.77 -13.09 -8.25
C ARG A 52 -4.15 -11.61 -8.13
N ASP A 53 -3.43 -10.72 -8.80
CA ASP A 53 -3.63 -9.27 -8.73
C ASP A 53 -3.59 -8.74 -7.27
N ILE A 54 -2.64 -9.21 -6.47
CA ILE A 54 -2.42 -8.73 -5.11
C ILE A 54 -1.12 -7.94 -5.09
N ALA A 55 -1.25 -6.63 -4.87
CA ALA A 55 -0.15 -5.70 -4.70
C ALA A 55 0.01 -5.32 -3.23
N GLN A 56 1.14 -4.75 -2.88
CA GLN A 56 1.34 -4.10 -1.61
C GLN A 56 0.79 -2.67 -1.66
N ILE A 57 0.16 -2.23 -0.57
CA ILE A 57 -0.25 -0.84 -0.35
C ILE A 57 0.44 -0.31 0.88
N ALA A 58 0.84 0.95 0.86
CA ALA A 58 1.42 1.62 2.00
C ALA A 58 0.86 3.04 2.17
N LEU A 59 0.69 3.44 3.41
CA LEU A 59 0.42 4.83 3.79
C LEU A 59 1.69 5.41 4.40
N VAL A 60 2.17 6.52 3.81
CA VAL A 60 3.37 7.22 4.27
C VAL A 60 2.97 8.53 4.94
N GLU A 61 3.34 8.68 6.20
CA GLU A 61 3.11 9.91 6.96
C GLU A 61 3.96 11.05 6.39
N ARG A 62 3.34 12.21 6.11
CA ARG A 62 4.03 13.37 5.54
C ARG A 62 3.78 14.69 6.27
N HIS A 63 2.75 14.77 7.13
CA HIS A 63 2.37 16.03 7.76
C HIS A 63 3.28 16.41 8.93
N ARG A 64 3.76 15.42 9.67
CA ARG A 64 4.68 15.62 10.79
C ARG A 64 6.14 15.38 10.40
N GLY A 65 6.38 14.89 9.17
CA GLY A 65 7.70 14.57 8.67
C GLY A 65 8.37 13.40 9.40
N THR A 66 7.60 12.53 10.04
CA THR A 66 8.14 11.35 10.75
C THR A 66 8.64 10.29 9.78
N GLY A 67 8.08 10.26 8.56
CA GLY A 67 8.36 9.22 7.58
C GLY A 67 7.82 7.85 7.96
N GLY A 68 6.89 7.77 8.93
CA GLY A 68 6.24 6.52 9.32
C GLY A 68 5.52 5.88 8.14
N VAL A 69 5.67 4.55 7.97
CA VAL A 69 5.04 3.79 6.89
C VAL A 69 4.17 2.69 7.51
N VAL A 70 2.90 2.64 7.11
CA VAL A 70 1.99 1.54 7.45
C VAL A 70 1.72 0.74 6.18
N ASN A 71 1.97 -0.56 6.23
CA ASN A 71 1.91 -1.45 5.09
C ASN A 71 0.70 -2.39 5.14
N GLY A 72 0.18 -2.76 3.97
CA GLY A 72 -0.90 -3.71 3.79
C GLY A 72 -0.92 -4.32 2.40
N PHE A 73 -2.00 -5.03 2.06
CA PHE A 73 -2.19 -5.62 0.74
C PHE A 73 -3.50 -5.14 0.12
N VAL A 74 -3.50 -5.05 -1.21
CA VAL A 74 -4.65 -4.60 -2.01
C VAL A 74 -4.75 -5.44 -3.28
N SER A 75 -5.95 -5.70 -3.75
CA SER A 75 -6.21 -6.34 -5.05
C SER A 75 -7.16 -5.51 -5.89
N GLY A 76 -7.15 -5.70 -7.20
CA GLY A 76 -8.00 -5.00 -8.14
C GLY A 76 -7.32 -3.82 -8.84
N PHE A 77 -5.98 -3.71 -8.79
CA PHE A 77 -5.22 -2.68 -9.50
C PHE A 77 -4.75 -3.13 -10.90
N GLY A 78 -4.79 -4.43 -11.20
CA GLY A 78 -4.35 -4.96 -12.49
C GLY A 78 -2.84 -4.93 -12.70
N TYR A 79 -2.05 -4.96 -11.64
CA TYR A 79 -0.59 -4.91 -11.75
C TYR A 79 -0.01 -6.26 -12.15
N GLY A 80 0.26 -6.45 -13.45
CA GLY A 80 0.82 -7.68 -14.02
C GLY A 80 2.35 -7.78 -14.06
N GLY A 81 3.09 -6.89 -13.41
CA GLY A 81 4.55 -6.85 -13.44
C GLY A 81 5.14 -5.96 -12.36
N ARG A 82 6.40 -5.58 -12.49
CA ARG A 82 7.08 -4.68 -11.57
C ARG A 82 6.58 -3.24 -11.76
N MET A 83 5.72 -2.80 -10.84
CA MET A 83 5.07 -1.49 -10.91
C MET A 83 4.95 -0.86 -9.52
N ALA A 84 4.90 0.47 -9.49
CA ALA A 84 4.47 1.23 -8.33
C ALA A 84 3.75 2.51 -8.77
N MET A 85 2.77 2.92 -7.98
CA MET A 85 2.12 4.22 -8.08
C MET A 85 2.15 4.87 -6.69
N ALA A 86 2.41 6.16 -6.64
CA ALA A 86 2.24 6.94 -5.43
C ALA A 86 1.31 8.13 -5.70
N SER A 87 0.51 8.49 -4.70
CA SER A 87 -0.39 9.63 -4.75
C SER A 87 -0.45 10.35 -3.40
N THR A 88 -0.38 11.67 -3.42
CA THR A 88 -0.68 12.52 -2.26
C THR A 88 -2.11 13.04 -2.28
N VAL A 89 -2.89 12.63 -3.28
CA VAL A 89 -4.32 12.92 -3.40
C VAL A 89 -5.05 11.78 -2.68
N ALA A 90 -5.20 11.90 -1.37
CA ALA A 90 -5.90 10.95 -0.52
C ALA A 90 -6.99 11.70 0.26
N HIS A 91 -8.24 11.32 0.08
CA HIS A 91 -9.40 12.13 0.45
C HIS A 91 -9.59 12.35 1.95
N ASP A 92 -9.07 11.46 2.81
CA ASP A 92 -9.30 11.56 4.25
C ASP A 92 -8.14 12.14 5.03
N SER A 93 -6.98 11.50 4.94
CA SER A 93 -5.81 11.86 5.75
C SER A 93 -4.83 12.78 5.03
N HIS A 94 -4.95 12.90 3.71
CA HIS A 94 -3.99 13.59 2.85
C HIS A 94 -2.54 13.09 3.02
N HIS A 95 -2.35 11.89 3.59
CA HIS A 95 -1.08 11.20 3.58
C HIS A 95 -0.74 10.71 2.18
N MET A 96 0.49 10.26 1.97
CA MET A 96 0.87 9.66 0.70
C MET A 96 0.48 8.19 0.69
N ILE A 97 -0.30 7.78 -0.31
CA ILE A 97 -0.59 6.37 -0.59
C ILE A 97 0.37 5.88 -1.66
N VAL A 98 0.94 4.70 -1.43
CA VAL A 98 1.83 4.03 -2.38
C VAL A 98 1.30 2.62 -2.61
N VAL A 99 1.10 2.24 -3.87
CA VAL A 99 0.70 0.88 -4.25
C VAL A 99 1.74 0.33 -5.21
N GLY A 100 2.20 -0.88 -4.99
CA GLY A 100 3.20 -1.48 -5.87
C GLY A 100 3.43 -2.97 -5.65
N THR A 101 4.13 -3.56 -6.59
CA THR A 101 4.57 -4.95 -6.59
C THR A 101 6.07 -5.09 -6.39
N ASP A 102 6.78 -3.95 -6.31
CA ASP A 102 8.22 -3.88 -6.16
C ASP A 102 8.58 -2.75 -5.19
N ARG A 103 9.27 -3.09 -4.09
CA ARG A 103 9.55 -2.17 -2.98
C ARG A 103 10.55 -1.07 -3.34
N ASP A 104 11.49 -1.33 -4.26
CA ASP A 104 12.42 -0.30 -4.73
C ASP A 104 11.68 0.77 -5.51
N MET A 105 10.75 0.36 -6.37
CA MET A 105 9.91 1.31 -7.09
C MET A 105 8.91 2.02 -6.18
N MET A 106 8.37 1.36 -5.15
CA MET A 106 7.54 2.02 -4.14
C MET A 106 8.32 3.12 -3.41
N ALA A 107 9.56 2.85 -3.03
CA ALA A 107 10.45 3.84 -2.42
C ALA A 107 10.78 4.98 -3.38
N ALA A 108 11.09 4.68 -4.64
CA ALA A 108 11.36 5.67 -5.67
C ALA A 108 10.15 6.59 -5.91
N ALA A 109 8.96 6.01 -6.05
CA ALA A 109 7.71 6.76 -6.25
C ALA A 109 7.41 7.68 -5.05
N ALA A 110 7.54 7.17 -3.83
CA ALA A 110 7.33 7.96 -2.61
C ALA A 110 8.32 9.13 -2.51
N ASN A 111 9.60 8.87 -2.73
CA ASN A 111 10.64 9.90 -2.69
C ASN A 111 10.45 10.94 -3.81
N ARG A 112 10.02 10.50 -5.00
CA ARG A 112 9.70 11.40 -6.11
C ARG A 112 8.61 12.42 -5.75
N LEU A 113 7.52 11.96 -5.10
CA LEU A 113 6.46 12.86 -4.63
C LEU A 113 6.91 13.74 -3.47
N GLY A 114 7.72 13.20 -2.56
CA GLY A 114 8.32 13.99 -1.48
C GLY A 114 9.16 15.16 -2.03
N ALA A 115 9.98 14.92 -3.04
CA ALA A 115 10.80 15.95 -3.70
C ALA A 115 9.95 16.96 -4.50
N ALA A 116 8.83 16.53 -5.09
CA ALA A 116 7.95 17.39 -5.88
C ALA A 116 6.92 18.19 -5.03
N GLY A 117 6.83 17.91 -3.74
CA GLY A 117 5.80 18.53 -2.88
C GLY A 117 4.40 17.93 -3.05
N GLY A 118 4.27 16.84 -3.79
CA GLY A 118 3.02 16.09 -3.98
C GLY A 118 2.63 15.90 -5.44
N GLY A 119 1.60 15.08 -5.66
CA GLY A 119 1.10 14.73 -6.99
C GLY A 119 0.71 13.26 -7.09
N VAL A 120 0.76 12.74 -8.31
CA VAL A 120 0.64 11.33 -8.65
C VAL A 120 1.81 10.95 -9.54
N THR A 121 2.47 9.83 -9.24
CA THR A 121 3.54 9.27 -10.08
C THR A 121 3.31 7.78 -10.29
N VAL A 122 3.68 7.28 -11.48
CA VAL A 122 3.61 5.87 -11.84
C VAL A 122 4.98 5.42 -12.35
N TRP A 123 5.43 4.29 -11.80
CA TRP A 123 6.71 3.67 -12.12
C TRP A 123 6.48 2.26 -12.68
N LYS A 124 7.25 1.90 -13.68
CA LYS A 124 7.25 0.57 -14.28
C LYS A 124 8.67 0.16 -14.65
N ASP A 125 9.06 -1.06 -14.29
CA ASP A 125 10.36 -1.66 -14.62
C ASP A 125 11.58 -0.77 -14.29
N GLY A 126 11.46 0.05 -13.23
CA GLY A 126 12.52 0.95 -12.76
C GLY A 126 12.48 2.37 -13.33
N GLU A 127 11.52 2.68 -14.19
CA GLU A 127 11.40 4.00 -14.85
C GLU A 127 10.10 4.72 -14.43
N GLU A 128 10.18 6.06 -14.26
CA GLU A 128 8.99 6.90 -14.09
C GLU A 128 8.29 7.04 -15.44
N ILE A 129 7.10 6.45 -15.59
CA ILE A 129 6.34 6.50 -16.86
C ILE A 129 5.27 7.58 -16.88
N ALA A 130 4.89 8.12 -15.72
CA ALA A 130 3.94 9.22 -15.61
C ALA A 130 4.15 10.02 -14.33
N PHE A 131 3.96 11.33 -14.42
CA PHE A 131 3.92 12.23 -13.26
C PHE A 131 2.92 13.36 -13.50
N VAL A 132 2.08 13.61 -12.48
CA VAL A 132 1.12 14.72 -12.46
C VAL A 132 1.27 15.48 -11.14
N HIS A 133 1.53 16.77 -11.21
CA HIS A 133 1.67 17.62 -10.01
C HIS A 133 0.31 17.85 -9.32
N SER A 134 0.30 17.99 -8.01
CA SER A 134 -0.88 18.00 -7.12
C SER A 134 -1.94 19.09 -7.40
N LEU A 135 -1.67 20.07 -8.23
CA LEU A 135 -2.63 21.13 -8.55
C LEU A 135 -3.85 20.68 -9.38
N LEU A 136 -3.90 19.44 -9.88
CA LEU A 136 -4.90 18.98 -10.86
C LEU A 136 -5.63 17.67 -10.53
N ALA A 137 -5.39 17.03 -9.38
CA ALA A 137 -5.95 15.71 -9.12
C ALA A 137 -6.87 15.67 -7.89
N LEU A 138 -8.16 15.51 -8.11
CA LEU A 138 -9.17 15.24 -7.08
C LEU A 138 -9.84 13.90 -7.37
N VAL A 139 -9.69 12.90 -6.51
CA VAL A 139 -10.36 11.60 -6.65
C VAL A 139 -10.76 10.98 -5.31
N VAL A 140 -11.86 10.29 -5.30
CA VAL A 140 -12.65 9.77 -4.16
C VAL A 140 -12.32 8.30 -3.86
N ILE A 141 -12.31 7.88 -2.61
CA ILE A 141 -12.17 6.47 -2.18
C ILE A 141 -12.75 6.12 -0.78
N PRO A 142 -12.81 4.91 -0.37
CA PRO A 142 -13.78 3.96 0.16
C PRO A 142 -13.54 3.31 1.54
N GLU A 143 -13.97 2.04 1.76
CA GLU A 143 -14.41 1.45 3.03
C GLU A 143 -13.43 0.58 3.81
N LEU A 144 -12.33 0.09 3.26
CA LEU A 144 -11.19 -0.39 4.06
C LEU A 144 -10.10 0.65 3.96
N ARG A 145 -9.68 1.18 5.09
CA ARG A 145 -8.75 2.31 5.11
C ARG A 145 -7.47 1.91 5.81
N ILE A 146 -6.37 2.24 5.20
CA ILE A 146 -5.11 2.32 5.92
C ILE A 146 -5.01 3.74 6.50
N SER A 147 -4.84 3.82 7.81
CA SER A 147 -4.68 5.09 8.53
C SER A 147 -3.28 5.17 9.15
N ASP A 148 -2.93 6.31 9.69
CA ASP A 148 -1.71 6.50 10.49
C ASP A 148 -1.70 5.68 11.80
N LEU A 149 -2.84 5.10 12.16
CA LEU A 149 -2.99 4.21 13.32
C LEU A 149 -2.92 2.72 12.94
N GLY A 150 -2.93 2.37 11.65
CA GLY A 150 -2.94 1.00 11.16
C GLY A 150 -4.09 0.69 10.22
N LEU A 151 -4.33 -0.59 9.99
CA LEU A 151 -5.45 -1.06 9.18
C LEU A 151 -6.75 -0.93 9.99
N VAL A 152 -7.75 -0.27 9.41
CA VAL A 152 -9.06 -0.05 10.02
C VAL A 152 -10.12 -0.87 9.32
N ASP A 153 -10.82 -1.71 10.07
CA ASP A 153 -12.09 -2.30 9.63
C ASP A 153 -13.20 -1.25 9.81
N VAL A 154 -13.60 -0.64 8.73
CA VAL A 154 -14.57 0.47 8.76
C VAL A 154 -15.98 -0.02 9.09
N THR A 155 -16.29 -1.29 8.86
CA THR A 155 -17.59 -1.87 9.19
C THR A 155 -17.77 -2.03 10.70
N ARG A 156 -16.65 -2.22 11.43
CA ARG A 156 -16.61 -2.36 12.89
C ARG A 156 -16.12 -1.11 13.60
N PHE A 157 -15.58 -0.13 12.87
CA PHE A 157 -14.92 1.06 13.40
C PHE A 157 -13.78 0.73 14.39
N GLU A 158 -12.99 -0.30 14.10
CA GLU A 158 -11.89 -0.76 14.95
C GLU A 158 -10.60 -1.00 14.14
N LEU A 159 -9.47 -0.89 14.83
CA LEU A 159 -8.18 -1.31 14.26
C LEU A 159 -8.16 -2.83 14.13
N THR A 160 -7.71 -3.33 12.99
CA THR A 160 -7.57 -4.76 12.73
C THR A 160 -6.14 -5.12 12.36
N GLY A 161 -5.71 -6.32 12.72
CA GLY A 161 -4.40 -6.84 12.33
C GLY A 161 -4.33 -7.14 10.84
N LEU A 162 -3.15 -7.01 10.26
CA LEU A 162 -2.90 -7.34 8.85
C LEU A 162 -3.04 -8.87 8.60
N PHE A 163 -2.79 -9.69 9.62
CA PHE A 163 -2.89 -11.14 9.55
C PHE A 163 -4.05 -11.65 10.41
N GLU A 164 -4.73 -12.75 9.99
CA GLU A 164 -5.89 -13.28 10.70
C GLU A 164 -5.53 -14.00 12.01
N ASP A 165 -4.36 -14.63 12.12
CA ASP A 165 -3.95 -15.43 13.27
C ASP A 165 -3.06 -14.70 14.28
N GLY A 166 -3.44 -13.49 14.66
CA GLY A 166 -2.85 -12.79 15.81
C GLY A 166 -1.36 -12.47 15.72
N GLY A 167 -0.79 -12.47 14.54
CA GLY A 167 0.54 -11.94 14.29
C GLY A 167 0.51 -10.42 14.47
N ALA A 168 0.95 -9.96 15.65
CA ALA A 168 1.05 -8.55 15.94
C ALA A 168 2.01 -7.87 14.96
N GLY A 169 1.45 -7.20 13.97
CA GLY A 169 2.17 -6.18 13.24
C GLY A 169 2.11 -4.90 14.06
N ALA A 170 3.17 -4.64 14.80
CA ALA A 170 3.42 -3.34 15.39
C ALA A 170 4.16 -2.46 14.41
#